data_22e472709a26eb606c6df14e38ab3239
#
_entry.id   22e472709a26eb606c6df14e38ab3239
#
_cell.length_a   1.000
_cell.length_b   1.000
_cell.length_c   1.000
_cell.angle_alpha   90.00
_cell.angle_beta   90.00
_cell.angle_gamma   90.00
#
_symmetry.space_group_name_H-M   'P 1'
#
loop_
_entity.id
_entity.type
_entity.pdbx_description
1 polymer ?
#
loop_
_entity_poly.entity_id
_entity_poly.type
_entity_poly.pdbx_seq_one_letter_code
_entity_poly.pdbx_strand_id
1 'polypeptide(L)'
;MALGGLGVISVVSNVAPKAMKALTDACLSGDYHRARMLHGRLHKLMELMFCQVNPIPVKAAMALLGLDCGPCRPPLDGLPERDRQKLLDCLDELGILG
;
A
#
# COMPACT_ATOMS: atom_id res chain seq x y z
N MET A 1 -15.99 -4.36 -2.01
CA MET A 1 -17.03 -3.50 -1.39
C MET A 1 -18.25 -3.31 -2.29
N ALA A 2 -18.12 -3.25 -3.60
CA ALA A 2 -19.26 -3.15 -4.51
C ALA A 2 -20.26 -4.34 -4.39
N LEU A 3 -19.80 -5.49 -3.93
CA LEU A 3 -20.63 -6.68 -3.72
C LEU A 3 -21.24 -6.77 -2.31
N GLY A 4 -21.21 -5.69 -1.54
CA GLY A 4 -21.78 -5.65 -0.19
C GLY A 4 -20.81 -5.84 0.95
N GLY A 5 -19.52 -5.92 0.69
CA GLY A 5 -18.50 -5.95 1.74
C GLY A 5 -18.48 -4.64 2.53
N LEU A 6 -18.16 -4.70 3.81
CA LEU A 6 -18.17 -3.55 4.73
C LEU A 6 -16.78 -2.96 5.00
N GLY A 7 -15.76 -3.52 4.40
CA GLY A 7 -14.39 -3.07 4.58
C GLY A 7 -13.41 -3.95 3.84
N VAL A 8 -12.13 -3.79 4.15
CA VAL A 8 -11.04 -4.53 3.51
C VAL A 8 -10.03 -5.01 4.56
N ILE A 9 -9.37 -6.11 4.25
CA ILE A 9 -8.16 -6.55 4.95
C ILE A 9 -7.00 -6.16 4.05
N SER A 10 -6.23 -5.15 4.44
CA SER A 10 -5.34 -4.43 3.52
C SER A 10 -3.89 -4.41 4.01
N VAL A 11 -2.97 -4.83 3.16
CA VAL A 11 -1.52 -4.64 3.36
C VAL A 11 -1.16 -3.17 3.18
N VAL A 12 -1.72 -2.50 2.18
CA VAL A 12 -1.46 -1.08 1.87
C VAL A 12 -1.80 -0.16 3.03
N SER A 13 -2.77 -0.50 3.86
CA SER A 13 -3.15 0.32 5.02
C SER A 13 -2.04 0.50 6.06
N ASN A 14 -1.04 -0.38 6.08
CA ASN A 14 0.14 -0.20 6.93
C ASN A 14 1.01 0.97 6.47
N VAL A 15 0.99 1.28 5.19
CA VAL A 15 1.83 2.29 4.54
C VAL A 15 1.05 3.57 4.30
N ALA A 16 -0.21 3.46 3.87
CA ALA A 16 -1.08 4.59 3.49
C ALA A 16 -2.45 4.49 4.19
N PRO A 17 -2.50 4.54 5.53
CA PRO A 17 -3.76 4.34 6.26
C PRO A 17 -4.81 5.41 5.96
N LYS A 18 -4.41 6.66 5.82
CA LYS A 18 -5.34 7.76 5.51
C LYS A 18 -5.99 7.60 4.14
N ALA A 19 -5.18 7.23 3.14
CA ALA A 19 -5.67 7.03 1.78
C ALA A 19 -6.60 5.82 1.69
N MET A 20 -6.28 4.72 2.36
CA MET A 20 -7.13 3.54 2.42
C MET A 20 -8.44 3.81 3.16
N LYS A 21 -8.38 4.59 4.25
CA LYS A 21 -9.60 5.01 4.95
C LYS A 21 -10.49 5.85 4.04
N ALA A 22 -9.93 6.81 3.33
CA ALA A 22 -10.70 7.65 2.39
C ALA A 22 -11.37 6.81 1.31
N LEU A 23 -10.66 5.80 0.78
CA LEU A 23 -11.21 4.89 -0.22
C LEU A 23 -12.38 4.07 0.33
N THR A 24 -12.22 3.46 1.49
CA THR A 24 -13.29 2.65 2.11
C THR A 24 -14.48 3.50 2.53
N ASP A 25 -14.26 4.70 3.05
CA ASP A 25 -15.33 5.63 3.40
C ASP A 25 -16.13 6.06 2.16
N ALA A 26 -15.45 6.33 1.04
CA ALA A 26 -16.12 6.65 -0.22
C ALA A 26 -17.00 5.49 -0.70
N CYS A 27 -16.50 4.26 -0.61
CA CYS A 27 -17.30 3.08 -0.96
C CYS A 27 -18.53 2.90 -0.06
N LEU A 28 -18.35 3.06 1.26
CA LEU A 28 -19.44 2.90 2.22
C LEU A 28 -20.53 3.97 2.07
N SER A 29 -20.14 5.19 1.68
CA SER A 29 -21.10 6.27 1.41
C SER A 29 -21.76 6.19 0.03
N GLY A 30 -21.34 5.24 -0.80
CA GLY A 30 -21.86 5.09 -2.17
C GLY A 30 -21.24 6.06 -3.18
N ASP A 31 -20.22 6.82 -2.79
CA ASP A 31 -19.51 7.74 -3.69
C ASP A 31 -18.47 6.98 -4.53
N TYR A 32 -18.97 6.21 -5.50
CA TYR A 32 -18.10 5.39 -6.34
C TYR A 32 -17.27 6.20 -7.33
N HIS A 33 -17.67 7.42 -7.66
CA HIS A 33 -16.84 8.32 -8.48
C HIS A 33 -15.54 8.65 -7.74
N ARG A 34 -15.65 9.08 -6.49
CA ARG A 34 -14.49 9.37 -5.64
C ARG A 34 -13.68 8.10 -5.34
N ALA A 35 -14.36 6.99 -5.05
CA ALA A 35 -13.69 5.70 -4.80
C ALA A 35 -12.82 5.28 -5.99
N ARG A 36 -13.31 5.46 -7.21
CA ARG A 36 -12.57 5.15 -8.43
C ARG A 36 -11.31 6.00 -8.57
N MET A 37 -11.41 7.29 -8.29
CA MET A 37 -10.24 8.20 -8.34
C MET A 37 -9.20 7.80 -7.30
N LEU A 38 -9.62 7.54 -6.08
CA LEU A 38 -8.72 7.12 -4.99
C LEU A 38 -8.06 5.78 -5.27
N HIS A 39 -8.83 4.82 -5.77
CA HIS A 39 -8.30 3.51 -6.16
C HIS A 39 -7.25 3.65 -7.27
N GLY A 40 -7.54 4.46 -8.28
CA GLY A 40 -6.60 4.70 -9.38
C GLY A 40 -5.25 5.27 -8.90
N ARG A 41 -5.28 6.16 -7.92
CA ARG A 41 -4.05 6.71 -7.31
C ARG A 41 -3.26 5.66 -6.53
N LEU A 42 -3.94 4.73 -5.86
CA LEU A 42 -3.31 3.73 -5.00
C LEU A 42 -2.95 2.43 -5.72
N HIS A 43 -3.44 2.24 -6.95
CA HIS A 43 -3.33 0.95 -7.65
C HIS A 43 -1.89 0.47 -7.80
N LYS A 44 -0.97 1.36 -8.20
CA LYS A 44 0.44 1.03 -8.35
C LYS A 44 1.06 0.59 -7.02
N LEU A 45 0.72 1.28 -5.92
CA LEU A 45 1.19 0.89 -4.59
C LEU A 45 0.63 -0.48 -4.18
N MET A 46 -0.64 -0.74 -4.48
CA MET A 46 -1.27 -2.05 -4.22
C MET A 46 -0.53 -3.17 -4.94
N GLU A 47 -0.18 -2.97 -6.21
CA GLU A 47 0.60 -3.96 -6.97
C GLU A 47 2.00 -4.16 -6.40
N LEU A 48 2.67 -3.08 -6.04
CA LEU A 48 4.03 -3.15 -5.48
C LEU A 48 4.10 -3.87 -4.14
N MET A 49 3.03 -3.86 -3.36
CA MET A 49 2.98 -4.61 -2.10
C MET A 49 3.07 -6.13 -2.30
N PHE A 50 2.88 -6.59 -3.52
CA PHE A 50 2.93 -8.02 -3.88
C PHE A 50 3.94 -8.32 -5.00
N CYS A 51 4.85 -7.39 -5.32
CA CYS A 51 5.92 -7.61 -6.32
C CYS A 51 6.93 -8.67 -5.88
N GLN A 52 6.99 -8.94 -4.60
CA GLN A 52 7.70 -10.04 -3.96
C GLN A 52 6.78 -10.67 -2.92
N VAL A 53 7.17 -11.80 -2.35
CA VAL A 53 6.37 -12.48 -1.32
C VAL A 53 6.08 -11.52 -0.15
N ASN A 54 4.81 -11.39 0.23
CA ASN A 54 4.42 -10.65 1.41
C ASN A 54 5.01 -11.34 2.67
N PRO A 55 5.63 -10.63 3.62
CA PRO A 55 5.60 -9.17 3.84
C PRO A 55 6.86 -8.41 3.35
N ILE A 56 7.62 -8.93 2.42
CA ILE A 56 8.86 -8.31 1.96
C ILE A 56 8.63 -6.86 1.50
N PRO A 57 7.68 -6.57 0.57
CA PRO A 57 7.49 -5.19 0.11
C PRO A 57 6.96 -4.25 1.18
N VAL A 58 5.99 -4.66 1.99
CA VAL A 58 5.41 -3.78 3.01
C VAL A 58 6.42 -3.42 4.11
N LYS A 59 7.28 -4.34 4.50
CA LYS A 59 8.35 -4.06 5.47
C LYS A 59 9.37 -3.09 4.90
N ALA A 60 9.74 -3.24 3.62
CA ALA A 60 10.63 -2.30 2.93
C ALA A 60 9.98 -0.91 2.85
N ALA A 61 8.70 -0.82 2.52
CA ALA A 61 7.97 0.45 2.48
C ALA A 61 7.93 1.12 3.86
N MET A 62 7.64 0.36 4.90
CA MET A 62 7.63 0.86 6.28
C MET A 62 9.00 1.43 6.68
N ALA A 63 10.09 0.73 6.33
CA ALA A 63 11.44 1.21 6.59
C ALA A 63 11.73 2.53 5.87
N LEU A 64 11.30 2.68 4.61
CA LEU A 64 11.42 3.93 3.84
C LEU A 64 10.66 5.08 4.50
N LEU A 65 9.59 4.78 5.22
CA LEU A 65 8.81 5.79 5.97
C LEU A 65 9.35 6.06 7.37
N GLY A 66 10.47 5.45 7.75
CA GLY A 66 11.04 5.60 9.08
C GLY A 66 10.40 4.72 10.16
N LEU A 67 9.61 3.73 9.76
CA LEU A 67 8.91 2.82 10.66
C LEU A 67 9.46 1.39 10.51
N ASP A 68 10.78 1.24 10.62
CA ASP A 68 11.45 -0.04 10.43
C ASP A 68 10.99 -1.07 11.46
N CYS A 69 10.47 -2.19 10.95
CA CYS A 69 10.01 -3.32 11.76
C CYS A 69 11.02 -4.48 11.79
N GLY A 70 12.23 -4.25 11.29
CA GLY A 70 13.26 -5.27 11.18
C GLY A 70 13.12 -6.13 9.91
N PRO A 71 14.05 -7.08 9.73
CA PRO A 71 14.04 -7.96 8.55
C PRO A 71 12.92 -9.00 8.60
N CYS A 72 12.63 -9.59 7.45
CA CYS A 72 11.76 -10.76 7.38
C CYS A 72 12.44 -11.98 8.01
N ARG A 73 11.64 -12.90 8.53
CA ARG A 73 12.14 -14.18 9.02
C ARG A 73 12.64 -15.05 7.85
N PRO A 74 13.75 -15.78 8.02
CA PRO A 74 14.14 -16.78 7.01
C PRO A 74 13.00 -17.77 6.73
N PRO A 75 12.86 -18.29 5.50
CA PRO A 75 13.77 -18.15 4.36
C PRO A 75 13.55 -16.89 3.51
N LEU A 76 12.70 -15.93 3.96
CA LEU A 76 12.44 -14.72 3.20
C LEU A 76 13.66 -13.77 3.26
N ASP A 77 13.91 -13.13 2.13
CA ASP A 77 15.03 -12.20 1.96
C ASP A 77 14.54 -10.75 1.88
N GLY A 78 15.45 -9.80 1.69
CA GLY A 78 15.13 -8.40 1.51
C GLY A 78 14.57 -8.10 0.12
N LEU A 79 14.00 -6.90 -0.04
CA LEU A 79 13.49 -6.45 -1.33
C LEU A 79 14.65 -6.17 -2.28
N PRO A 80 14.65 -6.70 -3.53
CA PRO A 80 15.65 -6.36 -4.54
C PRO A 80 15.72 -4.85 -4.79
N GLU A 81 16.92 -4.32 -5.08
CA GLU A 81 17.10 -2.87 -5.26
C GLU A 81 16.23 -2.28 -6.36
N ARG A 82 16.00 -3.01 -7.45
CA ARG A 82 15.13 -2.60 -8.54
C ARG A 82 13.69 -2.36 -8.05
N ASP A 83 13.17 -3.26 -7.23
CA ASP A 83 11.83 -3.16 -6.68
C ASP A 83 11.78 -2.08 -5.60
N ARG A 84 12.84 -1.94 -4.81
CA ARG A 84 12.97 -0.88 -3.82
C ARG A 84 12.90 0.51 -4.45
N GLN A 85 13.58 0.71 -5.58
CA GLN A 85 13.55 1.99 -6.30
C GLN A 85 12.14 2.29 -6.84
N LYS A 86 11.44 1.29 -7.39
CA LYS A 86 10.06 1.44 -7.84
C LYS A 86 9.14 1.84 -6.70
N LEU A 87 9.34 1.24 -5.54
CA LEU A 87 8.56 1.51 -4.34
C LEU A 87 8.82 2.94 -3.85
N LEU A 88 10.07 3.35 -3.79
CA LEU A 88 10.48 4.71 -3.40
C LEU A 88 9.83 5.75 -4.31
N ASP A 89 9.90 5.56 -5.63
CA ASP A 89 9.31 6.46 -6.61
C ASP A 89 7.79 6.55 -6.44
N CYS A 90 7.13 5.41 -6.20
CA CYS A 90 5.68 5.36 -5.98
C CYS A 90 5.26 6.11 -4.71
N LEU A 91 5.98 5.92 -3.61
CA LEU A 91 5.71 6.62 -2.35
C LEU A 91 5.93 8.13 -2.49
N ASP A 92 6.95 8.52 -3.24
CA ASP A 92 7.22 9.94 -3.53
C ASP A 92 6.10 10.58 -4.36
N GLU A 93 5.67 9.92 -5.45
CA GLU A 93 4.55 10.35 -6.29
C GLU A 93 3.25 10.52 -5.49
N LEU A 94 3.02 9.67 -4.50
CA LEU A 94 1.84 9.76 -3.63
C LEU A 94 1.97 10.81 -2.52
N GLY A 95 3.15 11.40 -2.35
CA GLY A 95 3.40 12.37 -1.29
C GLY A 95 3.41 11.78 0.11
N ILE A 96 3.67 10.48 0.23
CA ILE A 96 3.72 9.75 1.51
C ILE A 96 5.09 9.85 2.16
N LEU A 97 6.15 9.96 1.38
CA LEU A 97 7.50 10.25 1.88
C LEU A 97 7.51 11.69 2.39
N GLY A 98 7.51 11.83 3.69
CA GLY A 98 7.37 13.11 4.37
C GLY A 98 8.42 14.15 4.11
#